data_45003ba0600a4944a406faf98e66e55e
#
_entry.id   45003ba0600a4944a406faf98e66e55e
#
_cell.length_a   1.000
_cell.length_b   1.000
_cell.length_c   1.000
_cell.angle_alpha   90.00
_cell.angle_beta   90.00
_cell.angle_gamma   90.00
#
_symmetry.space_group_name_H-M   'P 1'
#
loop_
_entity.id
_entity.type
_entity.pdbx_description
1 polymer ?
#
loop_
_entity_poly.entity_id
_entity_poly.type
_entity_poly.pdbx_seq_one_letter_code
_entity_poly.pdbx_strand_id
1 'polypeptide(L)'
;MTAEQISQTIVDCLTQGYEQRTNKEKVTEALEMLIPLLGYLPDLKRRVEYEYAVACSEGVGASTGAERVKLKLAEGYASTQKAELEEIKSLEKSLHGAISGLQSLLKEYD
;
A
#
# COMPACT_ATOMS: atom_id res chain seq x y z
N MET A 1 4.74 -6.63 -7.77
CA MET A 1 5.36 -5.35 -7.34
C MET A 1 5.59 -5.34 -5.83
N THR A 2 6.69 -4.78 -5.40
CA THR A 2 6.95 -4.55 -3.99
C THR A 2 6.30 -3.24 -3.54
N ALA A 3 6.17 -3.03 -2.22
CA ALA A 3 5.67 -1.77 -1.65
C ALA A 3 6.52 -0.57 -2.10
N GLU A 4 7.85 -0.74 -2.17
CA GLU A 4 8.75 0.31 -2.68
C GLU A 4 8.48 0.66 -4.14
N GLN A 5 8.25 -0.33 -4.98
CA GLN A 5 7.93 -0.12 -6.39
C GLN A 5 6.60 0.62 -6.56
N ILE A 6 5.60 0.28 -5.75
CA ILE A 6 4.31 0.95 -5.75
C ILE A 6 4.48 2.41 -5.30
N SER A 7 5.20 2.64 -4.21
CA SER A 7 5.49 3.98 -3.71
C SER A 7 6.19 4.83 -4.76
N GLN A 8 7.20 4.28 -5.44
CA GLN A 8 7.94 4.98 -6.48
C GLN A 8 7.05 5.30 -7.68
N THR A 9 6.19 4.37 -8.07
CA THR A 9 5.23 4.59 -9.16
C THR A 9 4.29 5.74 -8.83
N ILE A 10 3.77 5.81 -7.60
CA ILE A 10 2.90 6.90 -7.15
C ILE A 10 3.64 8.24 -7.22
N VAL A 11 4.86 8.30 -6.71
CA VAL A 11 5.68 9.52 -6.73
C VAL A 11 5.97 9.95 -8.18
N ASP A 12 6.37 9.03 -9.04
CA ASP A 12 6.68 9.34 -10.44
C ASP A 12 5.46 9.86 -11.19
N CYS A 13 4.29 9.24 -10.97
CA CYS A 13 3.04 9.68 -11.60
C CYS A 13 2.60 11.05 -11.11
N LEU A 14 2.71 11.33 -9.82
CA LEU A 14 2.42 12.66 -9.26
C LEU A 14 3.36 13.70 -9.83
N THR A 15 4.65 13.41 -9.86
CA THR A 15 5.67 14.32 -10.40
C THR A 15 5.37 14.64 -11.85
N GLN A 16 5.12 13.62 -12.68
CA GLN A 16 4.77 13.81 -14.09
C GLN A 16 3.51 14.66 -14.24
N GLY A 17 2.46 14.34 -13.49
CA GLY A 17 1.18 15.05 -13.58
C GLY A 17 1.29 16.52 -13.20
N TYR A 18 2.01 16.85 -12.12
CA TYR A 18 2.16 18.22 -11.66
C TYR A 18 3.15 19.02 -12.49
N GLU A 19 4.25 18.42 -12.94
CA GLU A 19 5.20 19.08 -13.84
C GLU A 19 4.62 19.32 -15.22
N GLN A 20 3.77 18.41 -15.70
CA GLN A 20 3.13 18.46 -17.01
C GLN A 20 1.65 18.88 -16.91
N ARG A 21 1.29 19.62 -15.86
CA ARG A 21 -0.13 19.98 -15.59
C ARG A 21 -0.83 20.76 -16.68
N THR A 22 -0.08 21.39 -17.57
CA THR A 22 -0.61 22.09 -18.74
C THR A 22 -0.85 21.18 -19.93
N ASN A 23 -0.45 19.91 -19.83
CA ASN A 23 -0.62 18.91 -20.88
C ASN A 23 -1.60 17.85 -20.42
N LYS A 24 -2.86 17.95 -20.88
CA LYS A 24 -3.94 17.03 -20.51
C LYS A 24 -3.58 15.56 -20.75
N GLU A 25 -2.91 15.25 -21.87
CA GLU A 25 -2.51 13.88 -22.21
C GLU A 25 -1.54 13.30 -21.17
N LYS A 26 -0.58 14.09 -20.72
CA LYS A 26 0.40 13.65 -19.72
C LYS A 26 -0.23 13.42 -18.34
N VAL A 27 -1.18 14.26 -17.95
CA VAL A 27 -1.94 14.08 -16.71
C VAL A 27 -2.80 12.82 -16.81
N THR A 28 -3.45 12.60 -17.95
CA THR A 28 -4.26 11.40 -18.20
C THR A 28 -3.40 10.13 -18.16
N GLU A 29 -2.24 10.13 -18.79
CA GLU A 29 -1.30 9.01 -18.75
C GLU A 29 -0.88 8.67 -17.32
N ALA A 30 -0.54 9.68 -16.53
CA ALA A 30 -0.16 9.50 -15.14
C ALA A 30 -1.30 8.86 -14.33
N LEU A 31 -2.52 9.35 -14.51
CA LEU A 31 -3.70 8.81 -13.87
C LEU A 31 -3.96 7.35 -14.27
N GLU A 32 -3.87 7.05 -15.57
CA GLU A 32 -4.05 5.69 -16.09
C GLU A 32 -3.03 4.70 -15.54
N MET A 33 -1.82 5.15 -15.26
CA MET A 33 -0.79 4.30 -14.63
C MET A 33 -1.10 3.98 -13.18
N LEU A 34 -1.85 4.83 -12.48
CA LEU A 34 -2.20 4.62 -11.07
C LEU A 34 -3.43 3.72 -10.89
N ILE A 35 -4.36 3.74 -11.83
CA ILE A 35 -5.64 3.00 -11.71
C ILE A 35 -5.45 1.49 -11.47
N PRO A 36 -4.55 0.77 -12.17
CA PRO A 36 -4.33 -0.65 -11.90
C PRO A 36 -3.90 -0.96 -10.47
N LEU A 37 -3.27 0.00 -9.79
CA LEU A 37 -2.84 -0.18 -8.41
C LEU A 37 -4.03 -0.29 -7.44
N LEU A 38 -5.20 0.24 -7.82
CA LEU A 38 -6.43 0.09 -7.03
C LEU A 38 -6.86 -1.37 -6.87
N GLY A 39 -6.55 -2.21 -7.85
CA GLY A 39 -6.81 -3.65 -7.75
C GLY A 39 -5.64 -4.40 -7.12
N TYR A 40 -4.43 -3.97 -7.40
CA TYR A 40 -3.22 -4.64 -6.93
C TYR A 40 -3.01 -4.51 -5.41
N LEU A 41 -3.21 -3.31 -4.84
CA LEU A 41 -2.99 -3.07 -3.41
C LEU A 41 -3.90 -3.91 -2.50
N PRO A 42 -5.21 -4.06 -2.77
CA PRO A 42 -6.06 -4.94 -1.97
C PRO A 42 -5.62 -6.40 -2.01
N ASP A 43 -5.14 -6.88 -3.15
CA ASP A 43 -4.65 -8.26 -3.28
C ASP A 43 -3.36 -8.46 -2.48
N LEU A 44 -2.44 -7.51 -2.54
CA LEU A 44 -1.23 -7.52 -1.74
C LEU A 44 -1.56 -7.49 -0.26
N LYS A 45 -2.51 -6.65 0.14
CA LYS A 45 -2.97 -6.53 1.53
C LYS A 45 -3.51 -7.86 2.06
N ARG A 46 -4.37 -8.53 1.28
CA ARG A 46 -4.93 -9.83 1.65
C ARG A 46 -3.85 -10.90 1.83
N ARG A 47 -2.84 -10.90 0.96
CA ARG A 47 -1.72 -11.81 1.07
C ARG A 47 -0.93 -11.58 2.35
N VAL A 48 -0.61 -10.32 2.67
CA VAL A 48 0.14 -9.98 3.87
C VAL A 48 -0.68 -10.24 5.14
N GLU A 49 -2.00 -9.98 5.11
CA GLU A 49 -2.91 -10.33 6.21
C GLU A 49 -2.90 -11.83 6.50
N TYR A 50 -2.88 -12.65 5.45
CA TYR A 50 -2.78 -14.10 5.59
C TYR A 50 -1.44 -14.50 6.21
N GLU A 51 -0.33 -13.94 5.71
CA GLU A 51 1.01 -14.18 6.25
C GLU A 51 1.11 -13.74 7.71
N TYR A 52 0.47 -12.63 8.07
CA TYR A 52 0.38 -12.16 9.44
C TYR A 52 -0.35 -13.16 10.34
N ALA A 53 -1.49 -13.67 9.89
CA ALA A 53 -2.27 -14.65 10.64
C ALA A 53 -1.47 -15.95 10.84
N VAL A 54 -0.76 -16.43 9.81
CA VAL A 54 0.10 -17.61 9.90
C VAL A 54 1.25 -17.37 10.88
N ALA A 55 1.90 -16.21 10.82
CA ALA A 55 3.01 -15.88 11.72
C ALA A 55 2.54 -15.81 13.19
N CYS A 56 1.36 -15.22 13.44
CA CYS A 56 0.77 -15.19 14.78
C CYS A 56 0.49 -16.62 15.29
N SER A 57 -0.06 -17.47 14.44
CA SER A 57 -0.36 -18.86 14.77
C SER A 57 0.93 -19.64 15.11
N GLU A 58 1.98 -19.44 14.33
CA GLU A 58 3.30 -20.05 14.58
C GLU A 58 3.89 -19.57 15.91
N GLY A 59 3.78 -18.27 16.20
CA GLY A 59 4.23 -17.70 17.46
C GLY A 59 3.51 -18.29 18.67
N VAL A 60 2.21 -18.49 18.57
CA VAL A 60 1.40 -19.14 19.62
C VAL A 60 1.84 -20.60 19.79
N GLY A 61 2.03 -21.34 18.68
CA GLY A 61 2.47 -22.73 18.70
C GLY A 61 3.88 -22.93 19.28
N ALA A 62 4.76 -21.94 19.14
CA ALA A 62 6.12 -21.97 19.68
C ALA A 62 6.16 -21.68 21.18
N SER A 63 5.07 -21.23 21.77
CA SER A 63 5.02 -20.81 23.17
C SER A 63 4.61 -21.95 24.11
N THR A 64 5.29 -22.06 25.26
CA THR A 64 4.98 -23.04 26.32
C THR A 64 4.56 -22.36 27.62
N GLY A 65 4.43 -21.04 27.63
CA GLY A 65 4.15 -20.28 28.82
C GLY A 65 2.69 -19.86 29.00
N ALA A 66 2.46 -18.94 29.94
CA ALA A 66 1.14 -18.37 30.18
C ALA A 66 0.66 -17.62 28.93
N GLU A 67 -0.66 -17.48 28.78
CA GLU A 67 -1.31 -16.85 27.64
C GLU A 67 -0.72 -15.47 27.29
N ARG A 68 -0.34 -14.70 28.30
CA ARG A 68 0.28 -13.39 28.15
C ARG A 68 1.62 -13.46 27.43
N VAL A 69 2.42 -14.49 27.71
CA VAL A 69 3.72 -14.74 27.05
C VAL A 69 3.48 -15.21 25.61
N LYS A 70 2.45 -16.04 25.41
CA LYS A 70 2.05 -16.50 24.06
C LYS A 70 1.69 -15.35 23.14
N LEU A 71 0.93 -14.37 23.63
CA LEU A 71 0.56 -13.18 22.86
C LEU A 71 1.79 -12.34 22.47
N LYS A 72 2.72 -12.16 23.40
CA LYS A 72 3.96 -11.42 23.11
C LYS A 72 4.84 -12.13 22.08
N LEU A 73 4.93 -13.45 22.17
CA LEU A 73 5.68 -14.23 21.19
C LEU A 73 5.02 -14.18 19.81
N ALA A 74 3.69 -14.27 19.75
CA ALA A 74 2.93 -14.15 18.51
C ALA A 74 3.18 -12.79 17.85
N GLU A 75 3.14 -11.70 18.62
CA GLU A 75 3.45 -10.36 18.12
C GLU A 75 4.88 -10.26 17.59
N GLY A 76 5.85 -10.86 18.28
CA GLY A 76 7.25 -10.90 17.85
C GLY A 76 7.42 -11.64 16.52
N TYR A 77 6.78 -12.79 16.36
CA TYR A 77 6.81 -13.56 15.12
C TYR A 77 6.17 -12.82 13.94
N ALA A 78 5.16 -12.00 14.22
CA ALA A 78 4.38 -11.31 13.20
C ALA A 78 4.82 -9.85 12.99
N SER A 79 5.88 -9.40 13.64
CA SER A 79 6.29 -7.97 13.60
C SER A 79 6.59 -7.46 12.19
N THR A 80 7.24 -8.27 11.35
CA THR A 80 7.56 -7.92 9.97
C THR A 80 6.29 -7.74 9.15
N GLN A 81 5.34 -8.67 9.26
CA GLN A 81 4.06 -8.61 8.54
C GLN A 81 3.21 -7.45 9.02
N LYS A 82 3.25 -7.14 10.31
CA LYS A 82 2.54 -5.98 10.86
C LYS A 82 3.07 -4.68 10.26
N ALA A 83 4.40 -4.54 10.17
CA ALA A 83 5.03 -3.38 9.55
C ALA A 83 4.66 -3.26 8.08
N GLU A 84 4.64 -4.38 7.34
CA GLU A 84 4.21 -4.40 5.94
C GLU A 84 2.75 -3.97 5.78
N LEU A 85 1.85 -4.42 6.66
CA LEU A 85 0.45 -4.00 6.64
C LEU A 85 0.28 -2.52 6.86
N GLU A 86 1.03 -1.93 7.79
CA GLU A 86 1.00 -0.49 8.04
C GLU A 86 1.50 0.29 6.84
N GLU A 87 2.56 -0.18 6.18
CA GLU A 87 3.08 0.41 4.95
C GLU A 87 2.05 0.35 3.82
N ILE A 88 1.36 -0.79 3.65
CA ILE A 88 0.31 -0.95 2.64
C ILE A 88 -0.84 0.03 2.90
N LYS A 89 -1.26 0.20 4.15
CA LYS A 89 -2.31 1.17 4.51
C LYS A 89 -1.90 2.60 4.16
N SER A 90 -0.64 2.96 4.39
CA SER A 90 -0.10 4.27 4.00
C SER A 90 -0.10 4.43 2.48
N LEU A 91 0.27 3.38 1.74
CA LEU A 91 0.24 3.38 0.27
C LEU A 91 -1.16 3.53 -0.28
N GLU A 92 -2.17 2.89 0.35
CA GLU A 92 -3.56 3.06 -0.04
C GLU A 92 -4.00 4.52 0.06
N LYS A 93 -3.65 5.19 1.16
CA LYS A 93 -3.95 6.62 1.34
C LYS A 93 -3.24 7.48 0.30
N SER A 94 -1.95 7.20 0.06
CA SER A 94 -1.16 7.93 -0.93
C SER A 94 -1.72 7.75 -2.33
N LEU A 95 -2.13 6.53 -2.68
CA LEU A 95 -2.73 6.23 -3.98
C LEU A 95 -4.05 6.99 -4.19
N HIS A 96 -4.95 6.95 -3.21
CA HIS A 96 -6.22 7.67 -3.30
C HIS A 96 -6.00 9.18 -3.39
N GLY A 97 -5.07 9.72 -2.62
CA GLY A 97 -4.70 11.14 -2.69
C GLY A 97 -4.12 11.52 -4.04
N ALA A 98 -3.26 10.68 -4.61
CA ALA A 98 -2.65 10.92 -5.91
C ALA A 98 -3.70 10.91 -7.02
N ILE A 99 -4.59 9.92 -7.02
CA ILE A 99 -5.69 9.84 -8.01
C ILE A 99 -6.59 11.07 -7.91
N SER A 100 -6.99 11.44 -6.69
CA SER A 100 -7.83 12.64 -6.48
C SER A 100 -7.14 13.91 -6.96
N GLY A 101 -5.85 14.06 -6.68
CA GLY A 101 -5.07 15.21 -7.13
C GLY A 101 -5.00 15.32 -8.65
N LEU A 102 -4.71 14.21 -9.34
CA LEU A 102 -4.66 14.18 -10.80
C LEU A 102 -6.04 14.39 -11.44
N GLN A 103 -7.09 13.84 -10.85
CA GLN A 103 -8.46 14.09 -11.29
C GLN A 103 -8.84 15.55 -11.17
N SER A 104 -8.40 16.23 -10.10
CA SER A 104 -8.62 17.66 -9.92
C SER A 104 -7.92 18.49 -10.99
N LEU A 105 -6.69 18.10 -11.38
CA LEU A 105 -5.99 18.75 -12.49
C LEU A 105 -6.74 18.57 -13.80
N LEU A 106 -7.31 17.40 -14.06
CA LEU A 106 -8.09 17.14 -15.28
C LEU A 106 -9.37 17.95 -15.33
N LYS A 107 -10.01 18.22 -14.20
CA LYS A 107 -11.21 19.07 -14.14
C LYS A 107 -10.95 20.49 -14.59
N GLU A 108 -9.72 20.99 -14.46
CA GLU A 108 -9.35 22.34 -14.91
C GLU A 108 -9.44 22.52 -16.43
N TYR A 109 -9.44 21.40 -17.18
CA TYR A 109 -9.57 21.41 -18.65
C TYR A 109 -11.02 21.44 -19.15
N ASP A 110 -11.94 21.22 -18.26
CA ASP A 110 -13.37 21.25 -18.57
C ASP A 110 -13.95 22.63 -18.23
#